data_7b6ad8c675921d8a72179e632e842f35
#
_entry.id   7b6ad8c675921d8a72179e632e842f35
#
_cell.length_a   1.000
_cell.length_b   1.000
_cell.length_c   1.000
_cell.angle_alpha   90.00
_cell.angle_beta   90.00
_cell.angle_gamma   90.00
#
_symmetry.space_group_name_H-M   'P 1'
#
loop_
_entity.id
_entity.type
_entity.pdbx_description
1 polymer ?
#
loop_
_entity_poly.entity_id
_entity_poly.type
_entity_poly.pdbx_seq_one_letter_code
_entity_poly.pdbx_strand_id
1 'polypeptide(L)'
;EVAHALFGAVENWAKEQGMNIVHGPLGFNDLDREGMLIEGFDEIATFEEQYNFPYYKDLLEACGYEKETDWLEYKIFPSPLDERTDRIADMVLKRYNLRVVQEKSKKKFLKKYGDQLFEVIDQAYAPLHGTVPLSESVRAQILEQFELILSLKFFIAIVDENDRVIAFGFALPSLAKAVNKSKGKMLPAGIFRMLHAIKKPQVVDLALVGIRPEYQGKGVNAIIMRFMANSI
;
A
#
# COMPACT_ATOMS: atom_id res chain seq x y z
N GLU A 1 23.87 -10.43 22.54
CA GLU A 1 23.53 -9.89 23.89
C GLU A 1 22.45 -8.81 23.80
N VAL A 2 22.62 -7.72 23.02
CA VAL A 2 21.66 -6.61 22.94
C VAL A 2 20.30 -7.08 22.46
N ALA A 3 20.24 -7.88 21.38
CA ALA A 3 18.98 -8.42 20.85
C ALA A 3 18.24 -9.25 21.91
N HIS A 4 18.93 -10.18 22.57
CA HIS A 4 18.33 -10.96 23.66
C HIS A 4 17.80 -10.10 24.81
N ALA A 5 18.50 -9.02 25.17
CA ALA A 5 18.05 -8.12 26.23
C ALA A 5 16.75 -7.36 25.81
N LEU A 6 16.68 -6.89 24.57
CA LEU A 6 15.53 -6.17 24.04
C LEU A 6 14.31 -7.09 23.91
N PHE A 7 14.47 -8.25 23.26
CA PHE A 7 13.36 -9.21 23.12
C PHE A 7 12.93 -9.79 24.47
N GLY A 8 13.88 -10.10 25.35
CA GLY A 8 13.55 -10.57 26.71
C GLY A 8 12.75 -9.54 27.51
N ALA A 9 13.03 -8.25 27.38
CA ALA A 9 12.24 -7.20 28.02
C ALA A 9 10.79 -7.16 27.48
N VAL A 10 10.62 -7.26 26.15
CA VAL A 10 9.29 -7.29 25.53
C VAL A 10 8.52 -8.56 25.90
N GLU A 11 9.17 -9.73 25.87
CA GLU A 11 8.55 -11.01 26.25
C GLU A 11 8.11 -11.05 27.71
N ASN A 12 8.93 -10.50 28.62
CA ASN A 12 8.58 -10.43 30.03
C ASN A 12 7.37 -9.51 30.25
N TRP A 13 7.38 -8.34 29.62
CA TRP A 13 6.24 -7.43 29.66
C TRP A 13 4.97 -8.09 29.09
N ALA A 14 5.07 -8.76 27.95
CA ALA A 14 3.94 -9.47 27.34
C ALA A 14 3.36 -10.56 28.29
N LYS A 15 4.23 -11.33 28.95
CA LYS A 15 3.83 -12.32 29.96
C LYS A 15 3.12 -11.67 31.14
N GLU A 16 3.62 -10.53 31.64
CA GLU A 16 2.96 -9.77 32.72
C GLU A 16 1.57 -9.26 32.31
N GLN A 17 1.35 -8.98 31.01
CA GLN A 17 0.05 -8.60 30.46
C GLN A 17 -0.84 -9.81 30.13
N GLY A 18 -0.41 -11.03 30.41
CA GLY A 18 -1.16 -12.26 30.11
C GLY A 18 -1.17 -12.66 28.64
N MET A 19 -0.25 -12.14 27.84
CA MET A 19 -0.10 -12.49 26.43
C MET A 19 0.66 -13.81 26.27
N ASN A 20 0.26 -14.60 25.28
CA ASN A 20 0.87 -15.92 25.02
C ASN A 20 1.76 -15.94 23.78
N ILE A 21 1.66 -14.91 22.92
CA ILE A 21 2.37 -14.81 21.66
C ILE A 21 2.91 -13.40 21.51
N VAL A 22 4.13 -13.30 21.00
CA VAL A 22 4.75 -12.05 20.55
C VAL A 22 5.13 -12.25 19.09
N HIS A 23 4.60 -11.45 18.21
CA HIS A 23 4.96 -11.47 16.80
C HIS A 23 5.30 -10.08 16.28
N GLY A 24 6.09 -10.02 15.20
CA GLY A 24 6.58 -8.77 14.64
C GLY A 24 7.81 -8.98 13.75
N PRO A 25 8.42 -7.88 13.28
CA PRO A 25 8.09 -6.49 13.61
C PRO A 25 6.82 -6.04 12.86
N LEU A 26 5.87 -5.48 13.58
CA LEU A 26 4.62 -4.94 13.04
C LEU A 26 4.43 -3.50 13.50
N GLY A 27 3.70 -2.71 12.69
CA GLY A 27 3.20 -1.40 13.07
C GLY A 27 1.92 -1.47 13.91
N PHE A 28 1.25 -0.34 14.10
CA PHE A 28 -0.07 -0.30 14.74
C PHE A 28 -1.19 -0.78 13.82
N ASN A 29 -0.94 -0.79 12.52
CA ASN A 29 -1.83 -1.29 11.47
C ASN A 29 -0.99 -1.68 10.25
N ASP A 30 -1.59 -2.41 9.32
CA ASP A 30 -0.96 -2.91 8.09
C ASP A 30 -0.67 -1.83 7.01
N LEU A 31 -0.90 -0.57 7.30
CA LEU A 31 -0.43 0.57 6.49
C LEU A 31 0.86 1.19 7.06
N ASP A 32 1.30 0.74 8.24
CA ASP A 32 2.59 1.10 8.80
C ASP A 32 3.70 0.19 8.21
N ARG A 33 4.93 0.60 8.43
CA ARG A 33 6.07 -0.24 8.04
C ARG A 33 6.12 -1.47 8.93
N GLU A 34 6.15 -2.62 8.28
CA GLU A 34 6.18 -3.92 8.95
C GLU A 34 7.10 -4.90 8.24
N GLY A 35 7.32 -6.04 8.89
CA GLY A 35 8.18 -7.08 8.36
C GLY A 35 9.67 -6.76 8.49
N MET A 36 10.46 -7.64 7.91
CA MET A 36 11.91 -7.57 7.89
C MET A 36 12.40 -8.02 6.51
N LEU A 37 13.22 -7.19 5.87
CA LEU A 37 13.85 -7.55 4.61
C LEU A 37 14.76 -8.77 4.80
N ILE A 38 14.55 -9.81 4.01
CA ILE A 38 15.34 -11.05 4.04
C ILE A 38 16.00 -11.38 2.71
N GLU A 39 15.49 -10.82 1.62
CA GLU A 39 16.02 -10.96 0.25
C GLU A 39 15.97 -9.62 -0.49
N GLY A 40 16.78 -9.45 -1.56
CA GLY A 40 16.77 -8.22 -2.37
C GLY A 40 17.56 -7.06 -1.77
N PHE A 41 18.56 -7.30 -0.92
CA PHE A 41 19.39 -6.27 -0.29
C PHE A 41 20.18 -5.40 -1.27
N ASP A 42 20.36 -5.85 -2.51
CA ASP A 42 21.01 -5.15 -3.62
C ASP A 42 20.04 -4.31 -4.47
N GLU A 43 18.73 -4.47 -4.25
CA GLU A 43 17.71 -3.65 -4.89
C GLU A 43 17.48 -2.33 -4.15
N ILE A 44 16.93 -1.34 -4.84
CA ILE A 44 16.50 -0.09 -4.21
C ILE A 44 15.13 -0.36 -3.58
N ALA A 45 15.06 -0.35 -2.26
CA ALA A 45 13.81 -0.47 -1.53
C ALA A 45 12.81 0.63 -1.95
N THR A 46 11.52 0.32 -1.95
CA THR A 46 10.49 1.34 -2.07
C THR A 46 10.55 2.29 -0.88
N PHE A 47 9.97 3.47 -1.02
CA PHE A 47 10.08 4.49 0.03
C PHE A 47 9.28 4.11 1.29
N GLU A 48 8.21 3.40 1.11
CA GLU A 48 7.26 3.00 2.14
C GLU A 48 7.71 1.77 2.93
N GLU A 49 8.56 0.92 2.32
CA GLU A 49 8.94 -0.35 2.90
C GLU A 49 10.04 -0.25 3.96
N GLN A 50 10.09 -1.27 4.83
CA GLN A 50 11.11 -1.39 5.87
C GLN A 50 12.42 -1.89 5.26
N TYR A 51 13.54 -1.27 5.65
CA TYR A 51 14.88 -1.71 5.32
C TYR A 51 15.67 -2.04 6.59
N ASN A 52 16.41 -3.14 6.56
CA ASN A 52 17.33 -3.57 7.62
C ASN A 52 18.58 -4.20 7.01
N PHE A 53 19.58 -4.45 7.86
CA PHE A 53 20.78 -5.18 7.46
C PHE A 53 20.56 -6.71 7.48
N PRO A 54 21.30 -7.48 6.65
CA PRO A 54 21.09 -8.93 6.52
C PRO A 54 21.17 -9.72 7.84
N TYR A 55 22.00 -9.27 8.78
CA TYR A 55 22.21 -9.95 10.06
C TYR A 55 21.00 -9.92 11.02
N TYR A 56 19.95 -9.14 10.72
CA TYR A 56 18.77 -9.05 11.59
C TYR A 56 18.02 -10.38 11.67
N LYS A 57 17.95 -11.12 10.56
CA LYS A 57 17.35 -12.46 10.55
C LYS A 57 18.03 -13.38 11.56
N ASP A 58 19.36 -13.43 11.52
CA ASP A 58 20.14 -14.29 12.42
C ASP A 58 19.94 -13.91 13.90
N LEU A 59 19.77 -12.62 14.18
CA LEU A 59 19.51 -12.15 15.54
C LEU A 59 18.14 -12.59 16.05
N LEU A 60 17.09 -12.54 15.21
CA LEU A 60 15.76 -13.01 15.57
C LEU A 60 15.73 -14.53 15.80
N GLU A 61 16.31 -15.29 14.88
CA GLU A 61 16.41 -16.74 15.00
C GLU A 61 17.20 -17.16 16.26
N ALA A 62 18.31 -16.46 16.56
CA ALA A 62 19.10 -16.69 17.78
C ALA A 62 18.33 -16.34 19.06
N CYS A 63 17.32 -15.48 19.00
CA CYS A 63 16.41 -15.17 20.11
C CYS A 63 15.22 -16.14 20.21
N GLY A 64 15.15 -17.15 19.33
CA GLY A 64 14.08 -18.18 19.35
C GLY A 64 12.83 -17.81 18.57
N TYR A 65 12.86 -16.76 17.75
CA TYR A 65 11.75 -16.41 16.85
C TYR A 65 11.80 -17.26 15.59
N GLU A 66 10.63 -17.59 15.08
CA GLU A 66 10.44 -18.34 13.83
C GLU A 66 9.67 -17.48 12.82
N LYS A 67 9.89 -17.74 11.52
CA LYS A 67 9.19 -17.04 10.46
C LYS A 67 7.70 -17.47 10.43
N GLU A 68 6.81 -16.50 10.40
CA GLU A 68 5.36 -16.71 10.33
C GLU A 68 4.83 -16.59 8.90
N THR A 69 5.20 -15.52 8.18
CA THR A 69 4.71 -15.25 6.83
C THR A 69 5.76 -14.54 5.97
N ASP A 70 5.53 -14.52 4.67
CA ASP A 70 6.32 -13.77 3.70
C ASP A 70 5.44 -12.78 2.96
N TRP A 71 5.94 -11.56 2.77
CA TRP A 71 5.42 -10.59 1.83
C TRP A 71 6.36 -10.50 0.63
N LEU A 72 5.79 -10.50 -0.58
CA LEU A 72 6.56 -10.48 -1.82
C LEU A 72 6.35 -9.16 -2.55
N GLU A 73 7.45 -8.46 -2.82
CA GLU A 73 7.45 -7.28 -3.67
C GLU A 73 7.78 -7.68 -5.11
N TYR A 74 7.00 -7.16 -6.08
CA TYR A 74 7.18 -7.48 -7.50
C TYR A 74 7.51 -6.24 -8.30
N LYS A 75 8.56 -6.32 -9.12
CA LYS A 75 8.88 -5.33 -10.13
C LYS A 75 8.20 -5.69 -11.44
N ILE A 76 7.23 -4.89 -11.82
CA ILE A 76 6.46 -5.09 -13.05
C ILE A 76 6.97 -4.12 -14.12
N PHE A 77 7.24 -4.64 -15.32
CA PHE A 77 7.58 -3.82 -16.47
C PHE A 77 6.32 -3.53 -17.27
N PRO A 78 6.05 -2.25 -17.62
CA PRO A 78 4.90 -1.90 -18.43
C PRO A 78 4.94 -2.65 -19.76
N SER A 79 3.83 -3.25 -20.11
CA SER A 79 3.57 -3.77 -21.46
C SER A 79 2.29 -3.14 -21.98
N PRO A 80 2.11 -3.01 -23.31
CA PRO A 80 0.84 -2.58 -23.86
C PRO A 80 -0.29 -3.45 -23.27
N LEU A 81 -1.37 -2.80 -22.87
CA LEU A 81 -2.53 -3.53 -22.38
C LEU A 81 -3.05 -4.44 -23.49
N ASP A 82 -3.31 -5.72 -23.17
CA ASP A 82 -3.87 -6.61 -24.18
C ASP A 82 -5.35 -6.26 -24.44
N GLU A 83 -5.79 -6.47 -25.66
CA GLU A 83 -7.18 -6.22 -26.08
C GLU A 83 -8.20 -7.04 -25.27
N ARG A 84 -7.78 -8.15 -24.68
CA ARG A 84 -8.65 -8.98 -23.84
C ARG A 84 -8.97 -8.27 -22.54
N THR A 85 -7.99 -7.65 -21.89
CA THR A 85 -8.18 -6.88 -20.67
C THR A 85 -9.09 -5.66 -20.92
N ASP A 86 -8.91 -4.96 -22.04
CA ASP A 86 -9.80 -3.87 -22.45
C ASP A 86 -11.24 -4.33 -22.62
N ARG A 87 -11.46 -5.42 -23.35
CA ARG A 87 -12.80 -6.00 -23.57
C ARG A 87 -13.45 -6.46 -22.26
N ILE A 88 -12.67 -7.08 -21.36
CA ILE A 88 -13.18 -7.49 -20.04
C ILE A 88 -13.60 -6.25 -19.23
N ALA A 89 -12.78 -5.20 -19.19
CA ALA A 89 -13.10 -3.97 -18.47
C ALA A 89 -14.42 -3.35 -18.97
N ASP A 90 -14.60 -3.23 -20.30
CA ASP A 90 -15.85 -2.69 -20.87
C ASP A 90 -17.07 -3.57 -20.59
N MET A 91 -16.89 -4.89 -20.68
CA MET A 91 -17.96 -5.84 -20.37
C MET A 91 -18.39 -5.75 -18.89
N VAL A 92 -17.42 -5.66 -17.98
CA VAL A 92 -17.68 -5.59 -16.54
C VAL A 92 -18.37 -4.27 -16.17
N LEU A 93 -17.89 -3.14 -16.71
CA LEU A 93 -18.55 -1.84 -16.53
C LEU A 93 -20.02 -1.89 -16.93
N LYS A 94 -20.32 -2.45 -18.11
CA LYS A 94 -21.70 -2.57 -18.63
C LYS A 94 -22.53 -3.56 -17.83
N ARG A 95 -21.98 -4.74 -17.55
CA ARG A 95 -22.70 -5.86 -16.91
C ARG A 95 -23.19 -5.51 -15.50
N TYR A 96 -22.37 -4.78 -14.75
CA TYR A 96 -22.66 -4.44 -13.37
C TYR A 96 -23.07 -2.97 -13.17
N ASN A 97 -23.33 -2.26 -14.27
CA ASN A 97 -23.69 -0.84 -14.27
C ASN A 97 -22.71 0.02 -13.45
N LEU A 98 -21.39 -0.25 -13.63
CA LEU A 98 -20.32 0.44 -12.92
C LEU A 98 -19.82 1.63 -13.72
N ARG A 99 -19.27 2.61 -13.01
CA ARG A 99 -18.58 3.74 -13.62
C ARG A 99 -17.31 4.10 -12.86
N VAL A 100 -16.33 4.60 -13.60
CA VAL A 100 -15.12 5.19 -13.03
C VAL A 100 -15.44 6.63 -12.60
N VAL A 101 -15.06 6.99 -11.37
CA VAL A 101 -15.23 8.34 -10.85
C VAL A 101 -14.32 9.31 -11.60
N GLN A 102 -14.92 10.40 -12.12
CA GLN A 102 -14.20 11.45 -12.83
C GLN A 102 -14.27 12.77 -12.05
N GLU A 103 -13.64 12.84 -10.90
CA GLU A 103 -13.51 14.05 -10.12
C GLU A 103 -12.13 14.69 -10.36
N LYS A 104 -12.10 16.00 -10.55
CA LYS A 104 -10.86 16.74 -10.79
C LYS A 104 -10.29 17.39 -9.54
N SER A 105 -11.11 17.54 -8.50
CA SER A 105 -10.71 18.15 -7.23
C SER A 105 -10.46 17.08 -6.18
N LYS A 106 -9.21 16.94 -5.70
CA LYS A 106 -8.85 16.04 -4.62
C LYS A 106 -9.76 16.22 -3.39
N LYS A 107 -9.95 17.47 -2.97
CA LYS A 107 -10.76 17.81 -1.79
C LYS A 107 -12.22 17.38 -1.96
N LYS A 108 -12.83 17.61 -3.14
CA LYS A 108 -14.20 17.14 -3.40
C LYS A 108 -14.28 15.63 -3.44
N PHE A 109 -13.28 14.99 -4.06
CA PHE A 109 -13.17 13.53 -4.13
C PHE A 109 -13.12 12.92 -2.72
N LEU A 110 -12.17 13.35 -1.89
CA LEU A 110 -12.00 12.83 -0.53
C LEU A 110 -13.21 13.12 0.35
N LYS A 111 -13.79 14.32 0.26
CA LYS A 111 -15.02 14.67 1.00
C LYS A 111 -16.20 13.75 0.66
N LYS A 112 -16.31 13.32 -0.61
CA LYS A 112 -17.44 12.51 -1.07
C LYS A 112 -17.23 11.00 -0.87
N TYR A 113 -16.01 10.53 -1.08
CA TYR A 113 -15.73 9.10 -1.16
C TYR A 113 -14.74 8.59 -0.10
N GLY A 114 -14.11 9.50 0.68
CA GLY A 114 -13.05 9.13 1.63
C GLY A 114 -13.47 8.04 2.60
N ASP A 115 -14.62 8.20 3.28
CA ASP A 115 -15.12 7.19 4.22
C ASP A 115 -15.42 5.87 3.54
N GLN A 116 -15.97 5.92 2.32
CA GLN A 116 -16.28 4.71 1.54
C GLN A 116 -15.01 3.96 1.09
N LEU A 117 -13.89 4.66 0.89
CA LEU A 117 -12.61 3.99 0.60
C LEU A 117 -12.17 3.16 1.79
N PHE A 118 -12.28 3.68 3.02
CA PHE A 118 -11.96 2.91 4.23
C PHE A 118 -12.90 1.72 4.43
N GLU A 119 -14.19 1.88 4.11
CA GLU A 119 -15.10 0.72 4.12
C GLU A 119 -14.66 -0.38 3.15
N VAL A 120 -14.13 -0.01 1.97
CA VAL A 120 -13.59 -1.01 1.03
C VAL A 120 -12.32 -1.64 1.59
N ILE A 121 -11.42 -0.86 2.20
CA ILE A 121 -10.20 -1.38 2.85
C ILE A 121 -10.59 -2.37 3.94
N ASP A 122 -11.44 -1.98 4.90
CA ASP A 122 -11.85 -2.84 6.00
C ASP A 122 -12.44 -4.18 5.52
N GLN A 123 -13.26 -4.15 4.46
CA GLN A 123 -13.89 -5.36 3.93
C GLN A 123 -12.96 -6.22 3.07
N ALA A 124 -12.13 -5.58 2.24
CA ALA A 124 -11.25 -6.29 1.33
C ALA A 124 -10.01 -6.87 2.04
N TYR A 125 -9.53 -6.19 3.09
CA TYR A 125 -8.30 -6.55 3.79
C TYR A 125 -8.54 -7.38 5.06
N ALA A 126 -9.76 -7.42 5.58
CA ALA A 126 -10.09 -8.23 6.76
C ALA A 126 -9.54 -9.67 6.77
N PRO A 127 -9.46 -10.40 5.63
CA PRO A 127 -8.88 -11.74 5.61
C PRO A 127 -7.35 -11.76 5.48
N LEU A 128 -6.68 -10.62 5.34
CA LEU A 128 -5.22 -10.56 5.21
C LEU A 128 -4.54 -10.70 6.57
N HIS A 129 -3.35 -11.28 6.54
CA HIS A 129 -2.55 -11.48 7.75
C HIS A 129 -2.13 -10.14 8.36
N GLY A 130 -2.26 -10.01 9.68
CA GLY A 130 -1.86 -8.80 10.43
C GLY A 130 -2.84 -7.62 10.36
N THR A 131 -3.87 -7.68 9.51
CA THR A 131 -4.82 -6.58 9.35
C THR A 131 -5.65 -6.35 10.61
N VAL A 132 -5.72 -5.10 11.04
CA VAL A 132 -6.57 -4.63 12.13
C VAL A 132 -7.50 -3.51 11.66
N PRO A 133 -8.75 -3.43 12.18
CA PRO A 133 -9.66 -2.36 11.83
C PRO A 133 -9.10 -0.99 12.22
N LEU A 134 -9.14 -0.03 11.28
CA LEU A 134 -8.66 1.32 11.52
C LEU A 134 -9.66 2.10 12.40
N SER A 135 -9.16 2.70 13.50
CA SER A 135 -9.97 3.60 14.32
C SER A 135 -10.33 4.89 13.56
N GLU A 136 -11.40 5.59 13.98
CA GLU A 136 -11.80 6.87 13.37
C GLU A 136 -10.68 7.92 13.38
N SER A 137 -9.90 7.98 14.47
CA SER A 137 -8.77 8.90 14.58
C SER A 137 -7.66 8.60 13.59
N VAL A 138 -7.35 7.31 13.38
CA VAL A 138 -6.35 6.86 12.40
C VAL A 138 -6.84 7.14 10.98
N ARG A 139 -8.11 6.86 10.67
CA ARG A 139 -8.71 7.19 9.35
C ARG A 139 -8.63 8.68 9.04
N ALA A 140 -8.98 9.54 10.01
CA ALA A 140 -8.88 11.00 9.84
C ALA A 140 -7.44 11.45 9.55
N GLN A 141 -6.47 10.91 10.27
CA GLN A 141 -5.05 11.19 10.04
C GLN A 141 -4.57 10.73 8.66
N ILE A 142 -4.98 9.53 8.23
CA ILE A 142 -4.65 8.99 6.91
C ILE A 142 -5.27 9.88 5.82
N LEU A 143 -6.53 10.31 5.95
CA LEU A 143 -7.16 11.21 4.98
C LEU A 143 -6.42 12.53 4.83
N GLU A 144 -5.96 13.12 5.93
CA GLU A 144 -5.17 14.35 5.90
C GLU A 144 -3.83 14.14 5.17
N GLN A 145 -3.16 13.04 5.43
CA GLN A 145 -1.93 12.66 4.73
C GLN A 145 -2.17 12.38 3.25
N PHE A 146 -3.25 11.68 2.91
CA PHE A 146 -3.63 11.42 1.52
C PHE A 146 -3.96 12.70 0.75
N GLU A 147 -4.56 13.71 1.36
CA GLU A 147 -4.81 14.98 0.68
C GLU A 147 -3.51 15.62 0.18
N LEU A 148 -2.39 15.42 0.87
CA LEU A 148 -1.08 15.92 0.47
C LEU A 148 -0.48 15.15 -0.70
N ILE A 149 -0.48 13.81 -0.64
CA ILE A 149 0.25 12.95 -1.57
C ILE A 149 -0.60 12.44 -2.73
N LEU A 150 -1.93 12.39 -2.58
CA LEU A 150 -2.86 11.86 -3.57
C LEU A 150 -2.72 12.62 -4.91
N SER A 151 -2.50 11.88 -5.98
CA SER A 151 -2.63 12.36 -7.34
C SER A 151 -3.77 11.61 -8.03
N LEU A 152 -4.81 12.33 -8.43
CA LEU A 152 -5.93 11.73 -9.16
C LEU A 152 -5.54 11.14 -10.52
N LYS A 153 -4.32 11.44 -11.01
CA LYS A 153 -3.76 10.78 -12.19
C LYS A 153 -3.48 9.30 -11.95
N PHE A 154 -3.10 8.94 -10.72
CA PHE A 154 -2.72 7.57 -10.32
C PHE A 154 -3.70 6.98 -9.32
N PHE A 155 -4.91 7.51 -9.27
CA PHE A 155 -5.97 7.03 -8.40
C PHE A 155 -7.24 6.77 -9.20
N ILE A 156 -7.78 5.55 -9.05
CA ILE A 156 -9.08 5.18 -9.61
C ILE A 156 -10.04 4.79 -8.49
N ALA A 157 -11.26 5.30 -8.54
CA ALA A 157 -12.39 4.74 -7.80
C ALA A 157 -13.47 4.30 -8.78
N ILE A 158 -14.06 3.16 -8.50
CA ILE A 158 -15.15 2.57 -9.28
C ILE A 158 -16.37 2.52 -8.38
N VAL A 159 -17.49 3.03 -8.89
CA VAL A 159 -18.75 3.10 -8.15
C VAL A 159 -19.86 2.38 -8.91
N ASP A 160 -20.86 1.92 -8.16
CA ASP A 160 -22.09 1.35 -8.70
C ASP A 160 -23.11 2.46 -9.08
N GLU A 161 -24.31 2.06 -9.47
CA GLU A 161 -25.43 2.95 -9.84
C GLU A 161 -25.91 3.84 -8.69
N ASN A 162 -25.68 3.44 -7.45
CA ASN A 162 -26.03 4.21 -6.25
C ASN A 162 -24.90 5.11 -5.77
N ASP A 163 -23.85 5.28 -6.56
CA ASP A 163 -22.66 6.08 -6.23
C ASP A 163 -21.87 5.52 -5.04
N ARG A 164 -22.00 4.21 -4.76
CA ARG A 164 -21.26 3.49 -3.73
C ARG A 164 -19.94 3.01 -4.30
N VAL A 165 -18.83 3.30 -3.62
CA VAL A 165 -17.50 2.81 -4.02
C VAL A 165 -17.45 1.29 -3.85
N ILE A 166 -17.19 0.60 -4.96
CA ILE A 166 -17.07 -0.87 -4.99
C ILE A 166 -15.63 -1.35 -5.12
N ALA A 167 -14.77 -0.52 -5.68
CA ALA A 167 -13.35 -0.80 -5.81
C ALA A 167 -12.54 0.49 -5.98
N PHE A 168 -11.27 0.42 -5.65
CA PHE A 168 -10.31 1.48 -5.92
C PHE A 168 -8.93 0.90 -6.22
N GLY A 169 -8.08 1.73 -6.84
CA GLY A 169 -6.66 1.48 -7.02
C GLY A 169 -5.88 2.77 -6.83
N PHE A 170 -4.78 2.68 -6.10
CA PHE A 170 -3.94 3.81 -5.76
C PHE A 170 -2.48 3.49 -6.03
N ALA A 171 -1.81 4.38 -6.74
CA ALA A 171 -0.39 4.30 -7.01
C ALA A 171 0.29 5.65 -6.77
N LEU A 172 1.57 5.62 -6.50
CA LEU A 172 2.41 6.78 -6.20
C LEU A 172 3.61 6.85 -7.14
N PRO A 173 4.01 8.06 -7.57
CA PRO A 173 5.32 8.24 -8.17
C PRO A 173 6.42 7.80 -7.19
N SER A 174 7.24 6.83 -7.57
CA SER A 174 8.31 6.35 -6.69
C SER A 174 9.34 7.43 -6.39
N LEU A 175 9.60 7.64 -5.11
CA LEU A 175 10.63 8.55 -4.62
C LEU A 175 11.97 7.83 -4.35
N ALA A 176 12.01 6.51 -4.39
CA ALA A 176 13.13 5.68 -3.99
C ALA A 176 14.46 6.10 -4.62
N LYS A 177 14.51 6.25 -5.95
CA LYS A 177 15.70 6.71 -6.66
C LYS A 177 16.13 8.13 -6.29
N ALA A 178 15.18 9.03 -6.05
CA ALA A 178 15.46 10.42 -5.67
C ALA A 178 16.06 10.51 -4.27
N VAL A 179 15.49 9.76 -3.33
CA VAL A 179 15.96 9.64 -1.95
C VAL A 179 17.35 8.99 -1.89
N ASN A 180 17.55 7.89 -2.60
CA ASN A 180 18.82 7.19 -2.69
C ASN A 180 19.93 8.11 -3.23
N LYS A 181 19.71 8.78 -4.37
CA LYS A 181 20.67 9.74 -4.95
C LYS A 181 20.98 10.93 -4.05
N SER A 182 20.08 11.25 -3.14
CA SER A 182 20.25 12.34 -2.17
C SER A 182 20.83 11.85 -0.85
N LYS A 183 21.09 10.52 -0.70
CA LYS A 183 21.53 9.87 0.53
C LYS A 183 20.64 10.25 1.73
N GLY A 184 19.33 10.29 1.51
CA GLY A 184 18.35 10.71 2.51
C GLY A 184 18.32 12.20 2.83
N LYS A 185 19.21 13.03 2.24
CA LYS A 185 19.25 14.47 2.52
C LYS A 185 18.25 15.22 1.66
N MET A 186 17.36 15.97 2.31
CA MET A 186 16.33 16.75 1.62
C MET A 186 16.93 18.00 0.96
N LEU A 187 17.78 18.74 1.65
CA LEU A 187 18.37 20.00 1.17
C LEU A 187 19.85 19.84 0.80
N PRO A 188 20.34 20.62 -0.17
CA PRO A 188 19.57 21.51 -1.07
C PRO A 188 18.96 20.76 -2.27
N ALA A 189 19.58 19.68 -2.76
CA ALA A 189 19.24 19.06 -4.04
C ALA A 189 18.13 17.98 -3.93
N GLY A 190 17.91 17.40 -2.76
CA GLY A 190 16.98 16.29 -2.57
C GLY A 190 15.55 16.69 -2.91
N ILE A 191 15.09 17.86 -2.44
CA ILE A 191 13.73 18.33 -2.70
C ILE A 191 13.47 18.52 -4.21
N PHE A 192 14.43 19.04 -4.96
CA PHE A 192 14.28 19.22 -6.42
C PHE A 192 14.22 17.87 -7.15
N ARG A 193 14.98 16.86 -6.68
CA ARG A 193 14.95 15.51 -7.23
C ARG A 193 13.61 14.83 -6.96
N MET A 194 13.08 14.97 -5.75
CA MET A 194 11.76 14.43 -5.38
C MET A 194 10.63 15.09 -6.16
N LEU A 195 10.63 16.43 -6.27
CA LEU A 195 9.65 17.16 -7.08
C LEU A 195 9.74 16.78 -8.57
N HIS A 196 10.94 16.51 -9.08
CA HIS A 196 11.10 16.01 -10.45
C HIS A 196 10.53 14.61 -10.62
N ALA A 197 10.79 13.70 -9.67
CA ALA A 197 10.25 12.34 -9.68
C ALA A 197 8.72 12.33 -9.63
N ILE A 198 8.10 13.22 -8.84
CA ILE A 198 6.64 13.37 -8.78
C ILE A 198 6.08 13.87 -10.12
N LYS A 199 6.74 14.86 -10.75
CA LYS A 199 6.26 15.46 -12.00
C LYS A 199 6.47 14.58 -13.23
N LYS A 200 7.55 13.79 -13.25
CA LYS A 200 7.95 12.92 -14.36
C LYS A 200 8.38 11.56 -13.82
N PRO A 201 7.45 10.77 -13.29
CA PRO A 201 7.77 9.47 -12.71
C PRO A 201 8.30 8.53 -13.79
N GLN A 202 9.37 7.81 -13.47
CA GLN A 202 9.91 6.70 -14.26
C GLN A 202 9.50 5.34 -13.67
N VAL A 203 9.16 5.36 -12.39
CA VAL A 203 8.66 4.21 -11.64
C VAL A 203 7.46 4.68 -10.83
N VAL A 204 6.47 3.84 -10.75
CA VAL A 204 5.25 4.06 -9.96
C VAL A 204 5.09 2.89 -9.01
N ASP A 205 4.94 3.18 -7.73
CA ASP A 205 4.70 2.19 -6.70
C ASP A 205 3.19 1.95 -6.60
N LEU A 206 2.74 0.70 -6.80
CA LEU A 206 1.35 0.32 -6.62
C LEU A 206 1.10 0.14 -5.12
N ALA A 207 0.46 1.12 -4.50
CA ALA A 207 0.33 1.17 -3.07
C ALA A 207 -0.86 0.34 -2.54
N LEU A 208 -2.08 0.64 -3.00
CA LEU A 208 -3.29 0.02 -2.47
C LEU A 208 -4.26 -0.35 -3.60
N VAL A 209 -4.85 -1.54 -3.50
CA VAL A 209 -5.96 -1.98 -4.36
C VAL A 209 -7.00 -2.65 -3.49
N GLY A 210 -8.23 -2.15 -3.52
CA GLY A 210 -9.35 -2.74 -2.79
C GLY A 210 -10.51 -3.02 -3.71
N ILE A 211 -11.15 -4.19 -3.55
CA ILE A 211 -12.38 -4.58 -4.24
C ILE A 211 -13.29 -5.20 -3.20
N ARG A 212 -14.51 -4.68 -3.06
CA ARG A 212 -15.49 -5.25 -2.13
C ARG A 212 -15.69 -6.75 -2.38
N PRO A 213 -15.84 -7.58 -1.33
CA PRO A 213 -15.91 -9.05 -1.47
C PRO A 213 -16.95 -9.52 -2.49
N GLU A 214 -18.11 -8.86 -2.54
CA GLU A 214 -19.19 -9.20 -3.48
C GLU A 214 -18.84 -8.93 -4.96
N TYR A 215 -17.77 -8.17 -5.24
CA TYR A 215 -17.27 -7.89 -6.58
C TYR A 215 -15.96 -8.61 -6.93
N GLN A 216 -15.36 -9.30 -5.98
CA GLN A 216 -14.16 -10.10 -6.23
C GLN A 216 -14.48 -11.27 -7.19
N GLY A 217 -13.51 -11.66 -7.99
CA GLY A 217 -13.69 -12.71 -9.01
C GLY A 217 -14.56 -12.33 -10.22
N LYS A 218 -15.15 -11.10 -10.25
CA LYS A 218 -16.04 -10.64 -11.32
C LYS A 218 -15.33 -9.84 -12.42
N GLY A 219 -13.99 -9.78 -12.40
CA GLY A 219 -13.20 -9.09 -13.42
C GLY A 219 -13.04 -7.58 -13.20
N VAL A 220 -13.43 -7.03 -12.06
CA VAL A 220 -13.30 -5.60 -11.73
C VAL A 220 -11.84 -5.14 -11.75
N ASN A 221 -10.90 -6.02 -11.42
CA ASN A 221 -9.47 -5.76 -11.53
C ASN A 221 -9.02 -5.36 -12.94
N ALA A 222 -9.69 -5.83 -14.02
CA ALA A 222 -9.37 -5.41 -15.38
C ALA A 222 -9.59 -3.90 -15.60
N ILE A 223 -10.58 -3.30 -14.93
CA ILE A 223 -10.84 -1.85 -15.00
C ILE A 223 -9.69 -1.09 -14.33
N ILE A 224 -9.22 -1.57 -13.16
CA ILE A 224 -8.10 -0.98 -12.44
C ILE A 224 -6.82 -1.09 -13.26
N MET A 225 -6.52 -2.27 -13.79
CA MET A 225 -5.33 -2.53 -14.61
C MET A 225 -5.31 -1.65 -15.87
N ARG A 226 -6.45 -1.52 -16.57
CA ARG A 226 -6.60 -0.62 -17.71
C ARG A 226 -6.29 0.83 -17.33
N PHE A 227 -6.84 1.30 -16.23
CA PHE A 227 -6.60 2.66 -15.75
C PHE A 227 -5.12 2.88 -15.45
N MET A 228 -4.49 1.97 -14.70
CA MET A 228 -3.08 2.08 -14.34
C MET A 228 -2.17 2.06 -15.58
N ALA A 229 -2.39 1.13 -16.52
CA ALA A 229 -1.62 1.04 -17.76
C ALA A 229 -1.71 2.32 -18.61
N ASN A 230 -2.88 2.98 -18.63
CA ASN A 230 -3.07 4.24 -19.37
C ASN A 230 -2.55 5.48 -18.62
N SER A 231 -2.21 5.36 -17.33
CA SER A 231 -1.76 6.46 -16.48
C SER A 231 -0.23 6.53 -16.38
N ILE A 232 0.46 5.44 -16.67
CA ILE A 232 1.92 5.29 -16.63
C ILE A 232 2.50 5.46 -18.03
#